data_508e86ab7c79848c906671d1850b0127
#
_entry.id   508e86ab7c79848c906671d1850b0127
#
_cell.length_a   1.000
_cell.length_b   1.000
_cell.length_c   1.000
_cell.angle_alpha   90.00
_cell.angle_beta   90.00
_cell.angle_gamma   90.00
#
_symmetry.space_group_name_H-M   'P 1'
#
loop_
_entity.id
_entity.type
_entity.pdbx_description
1 polymer ?
#
loop_
_entity_poly.entity_id
_entity_poly.type
_entity_poly.pdbx_seq_one_letter_code
_entity_poly.pdbx_strand_id
1 'polypeptide(L)'
;MSDFDVIIVGGGIAGASLGAELAGKRRTLILEAESQCGYHSTGRSAAFYLESYGGAEVAKLNRASREFLANPPQDFSDRCFLRTRGDLHLTQDELPELPPGVDSRPVERDEL
;
A
#
# COMPACT_ATOMS: atom_id res chain seq x y z
N MET A 1 -14.68 1.30 34.47
CA MET A 1 -15.05 1.74 33.09
C MET A 1 -13.77 1.70 32.27
N SER A 2 -13.74 1.07 31.11
CA SER A 2 -12.54 1.09 30.27
C SER A 2 -12.33 2.49 29.70
N ASP A 3 -11.09 2.97 29.71
CA ASP A 3 -10.74 4.30 29.18
C ASP A 3 -10.75 4.33 27.64
N PHE A 4 -10.85 3.16 26.97
CA PHE A 4 -10.85 3.00 25.54
C PHE A 4 -12.05 2.19 25.06
N ASP A 5 -12.59 2.57 23.90
CA ASP A 5 -13.70 1.90 23.23
C ASP A 5 -13.18 0.76 22.31
N VAL A 6 -11.96 0.92 21.76
CA VAL A 6 -11.30 -0.02 20.86
C VAL A 6 -9.82 -0.14 21.22
N ILE A 7 -9.32 -1.37 21.24
CA ILE A 7 -7.90 -1.67 21.36
C ILE A 7 -7.45 -2.40 20.08
N ILE A 8 -6.46 -1.84 19.39
CA ILE A 8 -5.84 -2.41 18.20
C ILE A 8 -4.49 -2.99 18.62
N VAL A 9 -4.25 -4.24 18.31
CA VAL A 9 -2.97 -4.90 18.59
C VAL A 9 -2.12 -4.94 17.32
N GLY A 10 -0.99 -4.25 17.36
CA GLY A 10 -0.04 -4.08 16.28
C GLY A 10 -0.17 -2.74 15.57
N GLY A 11 0.94 -2.00 15.49
CA GLY A 11 1.09 -0.70 14.83
C GLY A 11 1.63 -0.80 13.39
N GLY A 12 1.41 -1.92 12.70
CA GLY A 12 1.67 -2.05 11.27
C GLY A 12 0.63 -1.31 10.42
N ILE A 13 0.74 -1.40 9.07
CA ILE A 13 -0.16 -0.67 8.16
C ILE A 13 -1.64 -0.98 8.44
N ALA A 14 -2.00 -2.22 8.74
CA ALA A 14 -3.37 -2.61 9.04
C ALA A 14 -3.90 -1.94 10.32
N GLY A 15 -3.13 -2.00 11.40
CA GLY A 15 -3.53 -1.37 12.68
C GLY A 15 -3.54 0.15 12.60
N ALA A 16 -2.56 0.74 11.94
CA ALA A 16 -2.47 2.18 11.75
C ALA A 16 -3.61 2.73 10.88
N SER A 17 -3.96 2.05 9.79
CA SER A 17 -5.07 2.45 8.92
C SER A 17 -6.42 2.34 9.63
N LEU A 18 -6.66 1.25 10.38
CA LEU A 18 -7.85 1.13 11.20
C LEU A 18 -7.91 2.22 12.28
N GLY A 19 -6.78 2.52 12.91
CA GLY A 19 -6.68 3.59 13.90
C GLY A 19 -7.01 4.96 13.31
N ALA A 20 -6.55 5.25 12.10
CA ALA A 20 -6.85 6.49 11.39
C ALA A 20 -8.36 6.61 11.08
N GLU A 21 -9.00 5.52 10.62
CA GLU A 21 -10.43 5.50 10.35
C GLU A 21 -11.30 5.67 11.61
N LEU A 22 -10.82 5.24 12.75
CA LEU A 22 -11.52 5.37 14.04
C LEU A 22 -11.21 6.70 14.76
N ALA A 23 -10.16 7.40 14.35
CA ALA A 23 -9.76 8.66 14.96
C ALA A 23 -10.90 9.68 14.95
N GLY A 24 -11.12 10.33 16.08
CA GLY A 24 -12.23 11.27 16.27
C GLY A 24 -13.63 10.63 16.42
N LYS A 25 -13.78 9.33 16.15
CA LYS A 25 -15.06 8.60 16.26
C LYS A 25 -15.12 7.72 17.50
N ARG A 26 -13.97 7.21 17.93
CA ARG A 26 -13.84 6.28 19.08
C ARG A 26 -12.54 6.56 19.83
N ARG A 27 -12.55 6.33 21.14
CA ARG A 27 -11.32 6.35 21.94
C ARG A 27 -10.56 5.06 21.64
N THR A 28 -9.52 5.18 20.81
CA THR A 28 -8.78 4.05 20.29
C THR A 28 -7.38 4.02 20.87
N LEU A 29 -6.93 2.84 21.33
CA LEU A 29 -5.58 2.57 21.75
C LEU A 29 -4.92 1.61 20.78
N ILE A 30 -3.73 1.94 20.29
CA ILE A 30 -2.89 1.01 19.52
C ILE A 30 -1.78 0.51 20.44
N LEU A 31 -1.66 -0.81 20.57
CA LEU A 31 -0.60 -1.48 21.31
C LEU A 31 0.42 -2.04 20.31
N GLU A 32 1.66 -1.63 20.43
CA GLU A 32 2.79 -2.13 19.64
C GLU A 32 3.83 -2.75 20.58
N ALA A 33 4.32 -3.95 20.22
CA ALA A 33 5.33 -4.65 21.03
C ALA A 33 6.75 -4.17 20.74
N GLU A 34 6.99 -3.63 19.56
CA GLU A 34 8.29 -3.14 19.14
C GLU A 34 8.51 -1.67 19.56
N SER A 35 9.75 -1.22 19.49
CA SER A 35 10.10 0.17 19.80
C SER A 35 9.57 1.19 18.78
N GLN A 36 9.09 0.74 17.63
CA GLN A 36 8.52 1.58 16.58
C GLN A 36 7.42 0.84 15.81
N CYS A 37 6.42 1.58 15.36
CA CYS A 37 5.39 1.05 14.48
C CYS A 37 5.98 0.62 13.12
N GLY A 38 5.37 -0.41 12.51
CA GLY A 38 5.76 -0.89 11.20
C GLY A 38 7.07 -1.67 11.14
N TYR A 39 7.61 -2.09 12.27
CA TYR A 39 8.92 -2.76 12.37
C TYR A 39 9.02 -4.05 11.54
N HIS A 40 7.96 -4.84 11.48
CA HIS A 40 7.95 -6.12 10.76
C HIS A 40 7.57 -5.98 9.27
N SER A 41 6.51 -6.67 8.83
CA SER A 41 6.12 -6.75 7.40
C SER A 41 5.95 -5.39 6.72
N THR A 42 5.39 -4.41 7.41
CA THR A 42 5.18 -3.06 6.88
C THR A 42 6.51 -2.39 6.52
N GLY A 43 7.47 -2.39 7.44
CA GLY A 43 8.77 -1.75 7.23
C GLY A 43 9.73 -2.53 6.33
N ARG A 44 9.41 -3.80 6.03
CA ARG A 44 10.20 -4.69 5.16
C ARG A 44 9.58 -4.87 3.78
N SER A 45 8.49 -4.17 3.50
CA SER A 45 7.84 -4.21 2.21
C SER A 45 8.69 -3.50 1.16
N ALA A 46 8.75 -4.06 -0.05
CA ALA A 46 9.31 -3.37 -1.22
C ALA A 46 8.50 -2.13 -1.61
N ALA A 47 7.29 -2.00 -1.07
CA ALA A 47 6.38 -0.87 -1.23
C ALA A 47 6.09 -0.53 -2.69
N PHE A 48 5.95 -1.55 -3.54
CA PHE A 48 5.49 -1.37 -4.90
C PHE A 48 3.97 -1.24 -4.95
N TYR A 49 3.50 -0.30 -5.74
CA TYR A 49 2.11 -0.20 -6.12
C TYR A 49 1.96 -0.74 -7.56
N LEU A 50 1.28 -1.88 -7.68
CA LEU A 50 0.98 -2.53 -8.95
C LEU A 50 -0.53 -2.80 -9.02
N GLU A 51 -1.23 -2.19 -9.98
CA GLU A 51 -2.68 -2.36 -10.10
C GLU A 51 -3.09 -3.79 -10.44
N SER A 52 -2.25 -4.52 -11.17
CA SER A 52 -2.50 -5.90 -11.60
C SER A 52 -2.14 -6.97 -10.57
N TYR A 53 -1.48 -6.59 -9.46
CA TYR A 53 -1.01 -7.55 -8.48
C TYR A 53 -2.17 -8.18 -7.69
N GLY A 54 -2.11 -9.50 -7.48
CA GLY A 54 -2.96 -10.19 -6.52
C GLY A 54 -4.31 -10.69 -7.08
N GLY A 55 -4.50 -10.74 -8.38
CA GLY A 55 -5.73 -11.21 -9.00
C GLY A 55 -6.86 -10.17 -9.03
N ALA A 56 -8.01 -10.52 -9.61
CA ALA A 56 -9.05 -9.57 -9.99
C ALA A 56 -9.64 -8.75 -8.82
N GLU A 57 -9.85 -9.37 -7.66
CA GLU A 57 -10.43 -8.67 -6.51
C GLU A 57 -9.43 -7.72 -5.86
N VAL A 58 -8.17 -8.14 -5.72
CA VAL A 58 -7.10 -7.28 -5.20
C VAL A 58 -6.81 -6.12 -6.16
N ALA A 59 -6.84 -6.35 -7.47
CA ALA A 59 -6.70 -5.31 -8.47
C ALA A 59 -7.79 -4.22 -8.37
N LYS A 60 -9.03 -4.59 -8.00
CA LYS A 60 -10.10 -3.60 -7.72
C LYS A 60 -9.75 -2.73 -6.51
N LEU A 61 -9.26 -3.34 -5.44
CA LEU A 61 -8.84 -2.60 -4.22
C LEU A 61 -7.64 -1.70 -4.52
N ASN A 62 -6.66 -2.21 -5.27
CA ASN A 62 -5.50 -1.41 -5.69
C ASN A 62 -5.96 -0.17 -6.47
N ARG A 63 -6.81 -0.34 -7.48
CA ARG A 63 -7.35 0.79 -8.26
C ARG A 63 -8.12 1.79 -7.40
N ALA A 64 -8.95 1.30 -6.47
CA ALA A 64 -9.69 2.17 -5.56
C ALA A 64 -8.78 2.99 -4.63
N SER A 65 -7.60 2.45 -4.27
CA SER A 65 -6.63 3.12 -3.40
C SER A 65 -5.75 4.13 -4.13
N ARG A 66 -5.68 4.08 -5.47
CA ARG A 66 -4.74 4.88 -6.26
C ARG A 66 -4.86 6.37 -6.01
N GLU A 67 -6.08 6.90 -6.07
CA GLU A 67 -6.31 8.33 -5.91
C GLU A 67 -5.86 8.82 -4.53
N PHE A 68 -6.21 8.09 -3.48
CA PHE A 68 -5.78 8.40 -2.12
C PHE A 68 -4.25 8.39 -1.97
N LEU A 69 -3.57 7.42 -2.58
CA LEU A 69 -2.11 7.30 -2.49
C LEU A 69 -1.38 8.35 -3.35
N ALA A 70 -1.97 8.73 -4.49
CA ALA A 70 -1.41 9.75 -5.37
C ALA A 70 -1.65 11.18 -4.85
N ASN A 71 -2.87 11.43 -4.35
CA ASN A 71 -3.33 12.73 -3.92
C ASN A 71 -4.00 12.62 -2.53
N PRO A 72 -3.22 12.34 -1.46
CA PRO A 72 -3.80 12.21 -0.14
C PRO A 72 -4.46 13.52 0.30
N PRO A 73 -5.55 13.45 1.11
CA PRO A 73 -6.13 14.63 1.71
C PRO A 73 -5.11 15.44 2.52
N GLN A 74 -5.20 16.76 2.51
CA GLN A 74 -4.23 17.63 3.19
C GLN A 74 -4.14 17.42 4.71
N ASP A 75 -5.23 17.01 5.33
CA ASP A 75 -5.30 16.66 6.76
C ASP A 75 -4.65 15.29 7.06
N PHE A 76 -4.36 14.49 6.03
CA PHE A 76 -3.69 13.21 6.16
C PHE A 76 -2.20 13.29 5.82
N SER A 77 -1.82 13.90 4.71
CA SER A 77 -0.42 14.07 4.30
C SER A 77 -0.25 15.19 3.28
N ASP A 78 0.83 15.93 3.42
CA ASP A 78 1.31 16.92 2.44
C ASP A 78 2.16 16.31 1.31
N ARG A 79 2.34 14.98 1.32
CA ARG A 79 3.21 14.26 0.38
C ARG A 79 2.44 13.17 -0.36
N CYS A 80 2.65 13.12 -1.67
CA CYS A 80 2.28 11.99 -2.50
C CYS A 80 3.06 10.72 -2.06
N PHE A 81 2.36 9.60 -1.92
CA PHE A 81 2.98 8.33 -1.55
C PHE A 81 3.50 7.55 -2.77
N LEU A 82 3.05 7.89 -3.98
CA LEU A 82 3.45 7.22 -5.20
C LEU A 82 4.55 7.99 -5.95
N ARG A 83 5.54 7.25 -6.43
CA ARG A 83 6.53 7.73 -7.39
C ARG A 83 6.55 6.77 -8.57
N THR A 84 6.45 7.30 -9.77
CA THR A 84 6.57 6.49 -11.00
C THR A 84 7.94 5.85 -11.05
N ARG A 85 7.96 4.53 -11.24
CA ARG A 85 9.15 3.69 -11.44
C ARG A 85 8.85 2.71 -12.55
N GLY A 86 9.89 2.30 -13.25
CA GLY A 86 9.80 1.15 -14.14
C GLY A 86 9.74 -0.16 -13.34
N ASP A 87 9.20 -1.17 -13.96
CA ASP A 87 9.17 -2.55 -13.48
C ASP A 87 9.64 -3.45 -14.62
N LEU A 88 10.55 -4.38 -14.33
CA LEU A 88 11.11 -5.30 -15.30
C LEU A 88 10.53 -6.69 -15.05
N HIS A 89 9.74 -7.19 -15.97
CA HIS A 89 9.21 -8.54 -15.94
C HIS A 89 10.11 -9.49 -16.75
N LEU A 90 10.67 -10.48 -16.08
CA LEU A 90 11.37 -11.59 -16.73
C LEU A 90 10.40 -12.76 -16.85
N THR A 91 10.07 -13.15 -18.06
CA THR A 91 9.20 -14.29 -18.35
C THR A 91 9.74 -15.11 -19.51
N GLN A 92 9.45 -16.42 -19.50
CA GLN A 92 9.65 -17.30 -20.64
C GLN A 92 8.35 -17.47 -21.45
N ASP A 93 7.23 -17.02 -20.88
CA ASP A 93 5.91 -17.08 -21.49
C ASP A 93 5.56 -15.74 -22.15
N GLU A 94 4.44 -15.71 -22.86
CA GLU A 94 3.87 -14.47 -23.37
C GLU A 94 3.59 -13.50 -22.20
N LEU A 95 3.88 -12.22 -22.43
CA LEU A 95 3.59 -11.18 -21.46
C LEU A 95 2.09 -11.16 -21.15
N PRO A 96 1.70 -11.04 -19.87
CA PRO A 96 0.30 -10.90 -19.52
C PRO A 96 -0.27 -9.62 -20.13
N GLU A 97 -1.55 -9.64 -20.47
CA GLU A 97 -2.26 -8.44 -20.93
C GLU A 97 -2.17 -7.35 -19.86
N LEU A 98 -1.59 -6.21 -20.23
CA LEU A 98 -1.37 -5.12 -19.30
C LEU A 98 -2.62 -4.24 -19.17
N PRO A 99 -2.86 -3.66 -18.00
CA PRO A 99 -3.96 -2.73 -17.81
C PRO A 99 -3.88 -1.55 -18.78
N PRO A 100 -5.00 -0.97 -19.19
CA PRO A 100 -5.02 0.23 -20.03
C PRO A 100 -4.18 1.37 -19.40
N GLY A 101 -3.35 2.00 -20.21
CA GLY A 101 -2.48 3.11 -19.77
C GLY A 101 -1.15 2.69 -19.16
N VAL A 102 -0.84 1.40 -19.13
CA VAL A 102 0.51 0.91 -18.82
C VAL A 102 1.33 0.88 -20.10
N ASP A 103 2.37 1.70 -20.15
CA ASP A 103 3.32 1.71 -21.24
C ASP A 103 4.38 0.64 -21.01
N SER A 104 4.58 -0.25 -21.98
CA SER A 104 5.55 -1.34 -21.87
C SER A 104 6.27 -1.54 -23.19
N ARG A 105 7.54 -1.94 -23.10
CA ARG A 105 8.33 -2.34 -24.25
C ARG A 105 9.15 -3.60 -23.94
N PRO A 106 9.40 -4.45 -24.92
CA PRO A 106 10.42 -5.47 -24.76
C PRO A 106 11.80 -4.83 -24.50
N VAL A 107 12.59 -5.48 -23.67
CA VAL A 107 13.96 -5.08 -23.35
C VAL A 107 14.88 -6.21 -23.75
N GLU A 108 15.85 -5.93 -24.60
CA GLU A 108 16.82 -6.91 -25.04
C GLU A 108 17.89 -7.14 -23.95
N ARG A 109 18.53 -8.30 -24.00
CA ARG A 109 19.49 -8.71 -22.96
C ARG A 109 20.68 -7.78 -22.81
N ASP A 110 21.07 -7.12 -23.88
CA ASP A 110 22.18 -6.17 -23.92
C ASP A 110 21.81 -4.77 -23.39
N GLU A 111 20.53 -4.53 -23.11
CA GLU A 111 20.03 -3.32 -22.46
C GLU A 111 19.93 -3.46 -20.92
N LEU A 112 20.16 -4.67 -20.38
CA LEU A 112 20.11 -4.96 -18.94
C LEU A 112 21.48 -4.77 -18.29
#